data_28529efab0a2d8ab7d2a4d712ffb18de
#
_entry.id   28529efab0a2d8ab7d2a4d712ffb18de
#
_cell.length_a   1.000
_cell.length_b   1.000
_cell.length_c   1.000
_cell.angle_alpha   90.00
_cell.angle_beta   90.00
_cell.angle_gamma   90.00
#
_symmetry.space_group_name_H-M   'P 1'
#
loop_
_entity.id
_entity.type
_entity.pdbx_description
1 polymer ?
#
loop_
_entity_poly.entity_id
_entity_poly.type
_entity_poly.pdbx_seq_one_letter_code
_entity_poly.pdbx_strand_id
1 'polypeptide(L)' 'MEQVLIGQNAGVIWHILDGKKSVELAHLKKESKLSDAEFWAAIGWLSKENKLSFSTEKIGKKTMKTYSLKD' A
#
# COMPACT_ATOMS: atom_id res chain seq x y z
N MET A 1 3.27 14.93 -10.56
CA MET A 1 4.03 14.32 -9.46
C MET A 1 5.30 13.71 -10.01
N GLU A 2 6.42 14.07 -9.44
CA GLU A 2 7.72 13.60 -9.93
C GLU A 2 7.98 12.14 -9.53
N GLN A 3 8.72 11.41 -10.39
CA GLN A 3 9.08 10.02 -10.11
C GLN A 3 9.87 9.86 -8.81
N VAL A 4 10.74 10.82 -8.49
CA VAL A 4 11.51 10.77 -7.24
C VAL A 4 10.58 10.81 -6.03
N LEU A 5 9.59 11.71 -6.06
CA LEU A 5 8.62 11.82 -4.99
C LEU A 5 7.76 10.55 -4.87
N ILE A 6 7.35 10.00 -6.00
CA ILE A 6 6.58 8.75 -6.01
C ILE A 6 7.40 7.62 -5.40
N GLY A 7 8.68 7.53 -5.76
CA GLY A 7 9.58 6.52 -5.19
C GLY A 7 9.77 6.69 -3.69
N GLN A 8 9.89 7.93 -3.19
CA GLN A 8 10.00 8.20 -1.77
C GLN A 8 8.72 7.80 -1.04
N ASN A 9 7.56 8.13 -1.59
CA ASN A 9 6.27 7.78 -1.01
C ASN A 9 6.05 6.27 -1.02
N ALA A 10 6.52 5.59 -2.06
CA ALA A 10 6.49 4.13 -2.12
C ALA A 10 7.34 3.54 -1.00
N GLY A 11 8.49 4.14 -0.70
CA GLY A 11 9.33 3.74 0.42
C GLY A 11 8.63 3.85 1.76
N VAL A 12 7.84 4.90 1.96
CA VAL A 12 7.04 5.08 3.18
C VAL A 12 6.07 3.90 3.35
N ILE A 13 5.36 3.55 2.30
CA ILE A 13 4.41 2.43 2.33
C ILE A 13 5.15 1.11 2.57
N TRP A 14 6.27 0.92 1.89
CA TRP A 14 7.09 -0.28 2.06
C TRP A 14 7.51 -0.46 3.51
N HIS A 15 7.97 0.61 4.17
CA HIS A 15 8.39 0.57 5.57
C HIS A 15 7.24 0.20 6.51
N ILE A 16 6.04 0.70 6.23
CA ILE A 16 4.88 0.36 7.05
C ILE A 16 4.55 -1.13 6.93
N LEU A 17 4.70 -1.70 5.74
CA LEU A 17 4.39 -3.11 5.49
C LEU A 17 5.49 -4.05 5.94
N ASP A 18 6.71 -3.55 6.08
CA ASP A 18 7.86 -4.38 6.41
C ASP A 18 7.67 -5.06 7.78
N GLY A 19 7.87 -6.37 7.81
CA GLY A 19 7.72 -7.16 9.02
C GLY A 19 6.28 -7.51 9.38
N LYS A 20 5.31 -7.09 8.57
CA LYS A 20 3.89 -7.38 8.81
C LYS A 20 3.38 -8.38 7.78
N LYS A 21 2.43 -9.23 8.19
CA LYS A 21 1.82 -10.20 7.26
C LYS A 21 0.96 -9.49 6.23
N SER A 22 0.09 -8.59 6.69
CA SER A 22 -0.75 -7.79 5.81
C SER A 22 -1.27 -6.59 6.59
N VAL A 23 -1.63 -5.54 5.86
CA VAL A 23 -2.19 -4.32 6.45
C VAL A 23 -3.42 -3.94 5.64
N GLU A 24 -4.50 -3.62 6.35
CA GLU A 24 -5.73 -3.16 5.71
C GLU A 24 -5.49 -1.84 4.99
N LEU A 25 -6.11 -1.70 3.81
CA LEU A 25 -5.96 -0.53 2.96
C LEU A 25 -6.19 0.79 3.69
N ALA A 26 -7.31 0.88 4.42
CA ALA A 26 -7.66 2.13 5.11
C ALA A 26 -6.63 2.48 6.18
N HIS A 27 -6.14 1.48 6.90
CA HIS A 27 -5.12 1.67 7.92
C HIS A 27 -3.78 2.09 7.31
N LEU A 28 -3.40 1.44 6.22
CA LEU A 28 -2.15 1.76 5.51
C LEU A 28 -2.18 3.20 5.01
N LYS A 29 -3.28 3.62 4.41
CA LYS A 29 -3.44 4.98 3.91
C LYS A 29 -3.34 6.00 5.04
N LYS A 30 -4.03 5.74 6.15
CA LYS A 30 -4.01 6.62 7.31
C LYS A 30 -2.60 6.72 7.91
N GLU A 31 -1.94 5.61 8.07
CA GLU A 31 -0.61 5.56 8.68
C GLU A 31 0.45 6.20 7.80
N SER A 32 0.30 6.11 6.48
CA SER A 32 1.24 6.72 5.54
C SER A 32 1.20 8.24 5.57
N LYS A 33 0.08 8.83 5.98
CA LYS A 33 -0.16 10.28 6.00
C LYS A 33 -0.03 10.92 4.61
N LEU A 34 -0.15 10.13 3.57
CA LEU A 34 -0.12 10.62 2.19
C LEU A 34 -1.51 11.08 1.74
N SER A 35 -1.55 12.04 0.83
CA SER A 35 -2.79 12.40 0.15
C SER A 35 -3.27 11.23 -0.71
N ASP A 36 -4.53 11.27 -1.15
CA ASP A 36 -5.07 10.22 -2.03
C ASP A 36 -4.22 10.03 -3.28
N ALA A 37 -3.87 11.15 -3.94
CA ALA A 37 -3.07 11.09 -5.15
C ALA A 37 -1.69 10.48 -4.89
N GLU A 38 -1.04 10.91 -3.80
CA GLU A 38 0.29 10.40 -3.43
C GLU A 38 0.24 8.92 -3.07
N PHE A 39 -0.78 8.53 -2.31
CA PHE A 39 -0.94 7.14 -1.88
C PHE A 39 -1.13 6.21 -3.08
N TRP A 40 -2.06 6.55 -3.96
CA TRP A 40 -2.35 5.68 -5.11
C TRP A 40 -1.21 5.66 -6.13
N ALA A 41 -0.49 6.77 -6.29
CA ALA A 41 0.69 6.79 -7.14
C ALA A 41 1.78 5.86 -6.58
N ALA A 42 1.98 5.89 -5.26
CA ALA A 42 2.95 5.02 -4.59
C ALA A 42 2.56 3.54 -4.68
N ILE A 43 1.28 3.24 -4.50
CA ILE A 43 0.76 1.88 -4.66
C ILE A 43 0.98 1.39 -6.10
N GLY A 44 0.69 2.23 -7.08
CA GLY A 44 0.94 1.90 -8.49
C GLY A 44 2.41 1.64 -8.77
N TRP A 45 3.29 2.45 -8.21
CA TRP A 45 4.74 2.28 -8.34
C TRP A 45 5.19 0.93 -7.80
N LEU A 46 4.77 0.59 -6.56
CA LEU A 46 5.14 -0.68 -5.95
C LEU A 46 4.53 -1.88 -6.70
N SER A 47 3.33 -1.71 -7.23
CA SER A 47 2.69 -2.75 -8.04
C SER A 47 3.44 -2.99 -9.34
N LYS A 48 3.90 -1.91 -9.99
CA LYS A 48 4.72 -2.00 -11.20
C LYS A 48 6.03 -2.74 -10.93
N GLU A 49 6.63 -2.47 -9.76
CA GLU A 49 7.87 -3.12 -9.34
C GLU A 49 7.64 -4.54 -8.83
N ASN A 50 6.39 -5.00 -8.82
CA ASN A 50 6.01 -6.34 -8.38
C ASN A 50 6.39 -6.62 -6.93
N LYS A 51 6.27 -5.61 -6.09
CA LYS A 51 6.64 -5.71 -4.66
C LYS A 51 5.46 -5.82 -3.71
N LEU A 52 4.24 -5.67 -4.23
CA LEU A 52 3.03 -5.74 -3.43
C LEU A 52 2.19 -6.96 -3.79
N SER A 53 1.61 -7.55 -2.76
CA SER A 53 0.55 -8.54 -2.91
C SER A 53 -0.74 -7.91 -2.38
N PHE A 54 -1.82 -8.07 -3.12
CA PHE A 54 -3.12 -7.54 -2.78
C PHE A 54 -4.08 -8.69 -2.51
N SER A 55 -4.83 -8.59 -1.42
CA SER A 55 -5.81 -9.60 -1.07
C SER A 55 -7.13 -8.94 -0.71
N THR A 56 -8.22 -9.62 -1.05
CA THR A 56 -9.57 -9.18 -0.70
C THR A 56 -10.24 -10.31 0.08
N GLU A 57 -10.69 -9.99 1.28
CA GLU A 57 -11.44 -10.94 2.10
C GLU A 57 -12.85 -10.42 2.32
N LYS A 58 -13.81 -11.33 2.23
CA LYS A 58 -15.20 -11.00 2.52
C LYS A 58 -15.56 -11.58 3.87
N ILE A 59 -15.85 -10.69 4.83
CA ILE A 59 -16.24 -11.07 6.18
C ILE A 59 -17.67 -10.59 6.40
N GLY A 60 -18.64 -11.50 6.34
CA GLY A 60 -20.05 -11.14 6.41
C GLY A 60 -20.42 -10.24 5.23
N LYS A 61 -20.94 -9.04 5.52
CA LYS A 61 -21.32 -8.07 4.50
C LYS A 61 -20.19 -7.09 4.16
N LYS A 62 -19.04 -7.20 4.84
CA LYS A 62 -17.93 -6.29 4.61
C LYS A 62 -16.86 -6.93 3.74
N THR A 63 -16.28 -6.13 2.88
CA THR A 63 -15.13 -6.54 2.08
C THR A 63 -13.89 -5.86 2.67
N MET A 64 -12.90 -6.66 3.05
CA MET A 64 -11.64 -6.15 3.58
C MET A 64 -10.56 -6.28 2.52
N LYS A 65 -9.93 -5.16 2.18
CA LYS A 65 -8.81 -5.11 1.23
C LYS A 65 -7.51 -4.93 2.00
N THR A 66 -6.56 -5.79 1.73
CA THR A 66 -5.27 -5.78 2.43
C THR A 66 -4.11 -5.77 1.45
N TYR A 67 -3.00 -5.20 1.88
CA TYR A 67 -1.74 -5.22 1.15
C TYR A 67 -0.68 -5.88 2.00
N SER A 68 0.25 -6.55 1.35
CA SER A 68 1.43 -7.11 1.99
C SER A 68 2.59 -7.01 1.03
N LEU A 69 3.81 -7.14 1.56
CA LEU A 69 4.99 -7.20 0.69
C LEU A 69 5.05 -8.57 0.05
N LYS A 70 5.44 -8.57 -1.21
CA LYS A 70 5.63 -9.79 -1.97
C LYS A 70 7.03 -10.34 -1.70
N ASP A 71 7.09 -11.62 -1.44
CA ASP A 71 8.36 -12.30 -1.22
C ASP A 71 9.21 -12.43 -2.49
#